data_bd7c0924f7fd03d49a3aaf2770c41645
#
_entry.id   bd7c0924f7fd03d49a3aaf2770c41645
#
_cell.length_a   1.000
_cell.length_b   1.000
_cell.length_c   1.000
_cell.angle_alpha   90.00
_cell.angle_beta   90.00
_cell.angle_gamma   90.00
#
_symmetry.space_group_name_H-M   'P 1'
#
loop_
_entity.id
_entity.type
_entity.pdbx_description
1 polymer ?
#
loop_
_entity_poly.entity_id
_entity_poly.type
_entity_poly.pdbx_seq_one_letter_code
_entity_poly.pdbx_strand_id
1 'polypeptide(L)'
;MLRQTVISVLAPEISGSCQILVLGSMPGAISQKEAEYYAHPRNLFWDCVETALQIDRNAPYQVRLAALNDAHIRLWDVLASCSREASLDATIRDTKFSDFVKLLSAYPQINRICLNGRAAFDC
;
A
#
# COMPACT_ATOMS: atom_id res chain seq x y z
N MET A 1 -16.94 19.78 -0.66
CA MET A 1 -16.09 18.96 0.22
C MET A 1 -14.72 19.63 0.39
N LEU A 2 -14.25 19.69 1.60
CA LEU A 2 -12.97 20.34 1.88
C LEU A 2 -11.80 19.45 1.47
N ARG A 3 -10.81 20.09 0.85
CA ARG A 3 -9.52 19.46 0.57
C ARG A 3 -8.69 19.39 1.85
N GLN A 4 -8.06 18.26 2.09
CA GLN A 4 -7.23 18.03 3.26
C GLN A 4 -5.83 17.62 2.84
N THR A 5 -4.83 18.09 3.60
CA THR A 5 -3.48 17.54 3.52
C THR A 5 -3.43 16.24 4.32
N VAL A 6 -2.93 15.19 3.70
CA VAL A 6 -2.86 13.85 4.28
C VAL A 6 -1.42 13.37 4.26
N ILE A 7 -0.94 12.91 5.42
CA ILE A 7 0.38 12.29 5.57
C ILE A 7 0.15 10.82 5.91
N SER A 8 0.79 9.91 5.17
CA SER A 8 0.64 8.49 5.44
C SER A 8 1.14 8.12 6.84
N VAL A 9 0.32 7.39 7.60
CA VAL A 9 0.72 6.80 8.88
C VAL A 9 1.21 5.37 8.72
N LEU A 10 1.15 4.81 7.50
CA LEU A 10 1.58 3.45 7.24
C LEU A 10 3.06 3.42 6.89
N ALA A 11 3.83 2.65 7.67
CA ALA A 11 5.21 2.36 7.35
C ALA A 11 5.28 1.31 6.23
N PRO A 12 6.40 1.24 5.49
CA PRO A 12 6.58 0.14 4.53
C PRO A 12 6.53 -1.19 5.25
N GLU A 13 5.67 -2.09 4.78
CA GLU A 13 5.63 -3.47 5.26
C GLU A 13 6.65 -4.29 4.46
N ILE A 14 7.94 -4.18 4.80
CA ILE A 14 9.04 -4.74 4.04
C ILE A 14 10.02 -5.46 4.96
N SER A 15 10.52 -6.60 4.49
CA SER A 15 11.57 -7.35 5.15
C SER A 15 12.67 -7.73 4.17
N GLY A 16 13.78 -8.27 4.68
CA GLY A 16 14.90 -8.71 3.86
C GLY A 16 14.56 -9.78 2.83
N SER A 17 13.44 -10.52 2.98
CA SER A 17 13.01 -11.53 2.03
C SER A 17 12.10 -10.97 0.91
N CYS A 18 11.80 -9.67 0.91
CA CYS A 18 10.93 -9.06 -0.09
C CYS A 18 11.55 -9.12 -1.49
N GLN A 19 10.81 -9.67 -2.44
CA GLN A 19 11.18 -9.70 -3.86
C GLN A 19 10.20 -8.89 -4.70
N ILE A 20 8.94 -8.83 -4.28
CA ILE A 20 7.86 -8.14 -4.99
C ILE A 20 7.30 -7.06 -4.07
N LEU A 21 7.34 -5.81 -4.53
CA LEU A 21 6.76 -4.67 -3.81
C LEU A 21 5.49 -4.23 -4.53
N VAL A 22 4.37 -4.26 -3.82
CA VAL A 22 3.09 -3.77 -4.33
C VAL A 22 2.86 -2.36 -3.80
N LEU A 23 2.62 -1.43 -4.71
CA LEU A 23 2.44 -0.02 -4.39
C LEU A 23 1.02 0.44 -4.67
N GLY A 24 0.33 0.96 -3.64
CA GLY A 24 -0.85 1.79 -3.81
C GLY A 24 -0.47 3.25 -4.02
N SER A 25 -1.47 4.12 -4.16
CA SER A 25 -1.25 5.57 -4.29
C SER A 25 -1.02 6.23 -2.91
N MET A 26 -2.04 6.24 -2.10
CA MET A 26 -2.08 6.81 -0.76
C MET A 26 -3.12 6.03 0.06
N PRO A 27 -2.85 5.71 1.34
CA PRO A 27 -3.87 5.04 2.16
C PRO A 27 -5.15 5.87 2.25
N GLY A 28 -6.30 5.22 2.10
CA GLY A 28 -7.60 5.84 2.34
C GLY A 28 -7.82 6.14 3.83
N ALA A 29 -8.91 6.86 4.14
CA ALA A 29 -9.20 7.28 5.52
C ALA A 29 -9.32 6.10 6.49
N ILE A 30 -9.95 5.00 6.07
CA ILE A 30 -10.11 3.80 6.92
C ILE A 30 -8.76 3.11 7.13
N SER A 31 -7.92 3.00 6.09
CA SER A 31 -6.57 2.44 6.22
C SER A 31 -5.70 3.26 7.17
N GLN A 32 -5.79 4.60 7.11
CA GLN A 32 -5.08 5.48 8.04
C GLN A 32 -5.56 5.27 9.47
N LYS A 33 -6.87 5.19 9.67
CA LYS A 33 -7.47 5.00 11.00
C LYS A 33 -7.09 3.66 11.62
N GLU A 34 -7.16 2.59 10.84
CA GLU A 34 -6.86 1.23 11.30
C GLU A 34 -5.37 0.90 11.26
N ALA A 35 -4.55 1.76 10.64
CA ALA A 35 -3.14 1.51 10.36
C ALA A 35 -2.91 0.18 9.61
N GLU A 36 -3.77 -0.11 8.63
CA GLU A 36 -3.74 -1.34 7.84
C GLU A 36 -3.91 -1.04 6.36
N TYR A 37 -3.05 -1.63 5.53
CA TYR A 37 -3.17 -1.50 4.09
C TYR A 37 -4.47 -2.13 3.58
N TYR A 38 -5.18 -1.41 2.71
CA TYR A 38 -6.39 -1.88 2.05
C TYR A 38 -7.49 -2.31 3.05
N ALA A 39 -7.69 -1.48 4.08
CA ALA A 39 -8.62 -1.79 5.17
C ALA A 39 -10.09 -1.55 4.82
N HIS A 40 -10.41 -0.74 3.81
CA HIS A 40 -11.79 -0.47 3.45
C HIS A 40 -12.51 -1.77 3.05
N PRO A 41 -13.71 -2.05 3.60
CA PRO A 41 -14.41 -3.32 3.34
C PRO A 41 -14.72 -3.59 1.86
N ARG A 42 -14.83 -2.54 1.04
CA ARG A 42 -15.09 -2.65 -0.41
C ARG A 42 -13.83 -2.76 -1.26
N ASN A 43 -12.65 -2.62 -0.65
CA ASN A 43 -11.41 -2.76 -1.39
C ASN A 43 -11.17 -4.23 -1.74
N LEU A 44 -10.90 -4.50 -3.01
CA LEU A 44 -10.78 -5.86 -3.52
C LEU A 44 -9.37 -6.45 -3.38
N PHE A 45 -8.41 -5.72 -2.84
CA PHE A 45 -7.02 -6.21 -2.77
C PHE A 45 -6.94 -7.55 -2.02
N TRP A 46 -7.51 -7.61 -0.82
CA TRP A 46 -7.46 -8.84 -0.02
C TRP A 46 -8.31 -9.97 -0.60
N ASP A 47 -9.37 -9.65 -1.35
CA ASP A 47 -10.12 -10.65 -2.13
C ASP A 47 -9.24 -11.27 -3.21
N CYS A 48 -8.47 -10.45 -3.93
CA CYS A 48 -7.53 -10.94 -4.94
C CYS A 48 -6.42 -11.79 -4.33
N VAL A 49 -5.89 -11.38 -3.18
CA VAL A 49 -4.87 -12.14 -2.44
C VAL A 49 -5.42 -13.51 -2.01
N GLU A 50 -6.64 -13.54 -1.49
CA GLU A 50 -7.30 -14.80 -1.11
C GLU A 50 -7.39 -15.75 -2.31
N THR A 51 -7.84 -15.24 -3.46
CA THR A 51 -7.96 -16.05 -4.68
C THR A 51 -6.62 -16.54 -5.19
N ALA A 52 -5.61 -15.67 -5.21
CA ALA A 52 -4.31 -15.98 -5.83
C ALA A 52 -3.42 -16.82 -4.93
N LEU A 53 -3.44 -16.59 -3.61
CA LEU A 53 -2.51 -17.17 -2.66
C LEU A 53 -3.19 -18.03 -1.59
N GLN A 54 -4.52 -18.16 -1.64
CA GLN A 54 -5.30 -18.94 -0.67
C GLN A 54 -5.14 -18.43 0.77
N ILE A 55 -5.03 -17.12 0.92
CA ILE A 55 -4.95 -16.45 2.21
C ILE A 55 -6.34 -15.94 2.58
N ASP A 56 -6.91 -16.39 3.72
CA ASP A 56 -8.23 -15.95 4.17
C ASP A 56 -8.26 -14.43 4.39
N ARG A 57 -9.10 -13.72 3.63
CA ARG A 57 -9.24 -12.27 3.77
C ARG A 57 -9.74 -11.83 5.15
N ASN A 58 -10.42 -12.72 5.88
CA ASN A 58 -10.95 -12.44 7.21
C ASN A 58 -10.00 -12.84 8.33
N ALA A 59 -8.82 -13.36 8.00
CA ALA A 59 -7.79 -13.64 9.00
C ALA A 59 -7.30 -12.31 9.63
N PRO A 60 -6.76 -12.35 10.86
CA PRO A 60 -6.16 -11.17 11.46
C PRO A 60 -5.12 -10.54 10.54
N TYR A 61 -5.02 -9.21 10.54
CA TYR A 61 -4.13 -8.47 9.64
C TYR A 61 -2.69 -8.97 9.69
N GLN A 62 -2.15 -9.20 10.89
CA GLN A 62 -0.78 -9.68 11.05
C GLN A 62 -0.57 -11.07 10.46
N VAL A 63 -1.60 -11.92 10.49
CA VAL A 63 -1.56 -13.23 9.84
C VAL A 63 -1.52 -13.08 8.32
N ARG A 64 -2.31 -12.17 7.77
CA ARG A 64 -2.31 -11.87 6.33
C ARG A 64 -0.96 -11.31 5.86
N LEU A 65 -0.38 -10.40 6.63
CA LEU A 65 0.96 -9.86 6.33
C LEU A 65 2.03 -10.95 6.37
N ALA A 66 1.98 -11.83 7.35
CA ALA A 66 2.93 -12.95 7.45
C ALA A 66 2.82 -13.89 6.23
N ALA A 67 1.60 -14.16 5.77
CA ALA A 67 1.38 -14.97 4.58
C ALA A 67 1.91 -14.30 3.31
N LEU A 68 1.73 -12.99 3.14
CA LEU A 68 2.36 -12.24 2.05
C LEU A 68 3.88 -12.32 2.14
N ASN A 69 4.44 -12.17 3.34
CA ASN A 69 5.89 -12.29 3.54
C ASN A 69 6.42 -13.66 3.12
N ASP A 70 5.70 -14.74 3.42
CA ASP A 70 6.07 -16.10 2.99
C ASP A 70 6.09 -16.22 1.47
N ALA A 71 5.27 -15.43 0.77
CA ALA A 71 5.27 -15.34 -0.68
C ALA A 71 6.26 -14.29 -1.23
N HIS A 72 7.08 -13.68 -0.39
CA HIS A 72 8.06 -12.64 -0.72
C HIS A 72 7.42 -11.35 -1.26
N ILE A 73 6.18 -11.06 -0.85
CA ILE A 73 5.41 -9.89 -1.27
C ILE A 73 5.28 -8.93 -0.10
N ARG A 74 5.53 -7.64 -0.35
CA ARG A 74 5.35 -6.59 0.65
C ARG A 74 4.62 -5.39 0.07
N LEU A 75 4.14 -4.52 0.95
CA LEU A 75 3.23 -3.43 0.63
C LEU A 75 3.83 -2.09 0.99
N TRP A 76 3.58 -1.10 0.14
CA TRP A 76 3.84 0.32 0.43
C TRP A 76 2.96 1.18 -0.48
N ASP A 77 3.19 2.49 -0.46
CA ASP A 77 2.50 3.45 -1.31
C ASP A 77 3.48 4.34 -2.06
N VAL A 78 3.07 4.83 -3.22
CA VAL A 78 3.86 5.78 -4.02
C VAL A 78 4.03 7.10 -3.26
N LEU A 79 2.98 7.57 -2.59
CA LEU A 79 2.96 8.87 -1.94
C LEU A 79 3.17 8.78 -0.44
N ALA A 80 4.05 9.64 0.09
CA ALA A 80 4.20 9.85 1.52
C ALA A 80 3.16 10.84 2.04
N SER A 81 2.80 11.84 1.22
CA SER A 81 1.77 12.81 1.55
C SER A 81 1.16 13.42 0.31
N CYS A 82 -0.04 13.95 0.44
CA CYS A 82 -0.73 14.67 -0.63
C CYS A 82 -1.83 15.57 -0.05
N SER A 83 -2.48 16.36 -0.90
CA SER A 83 -3.78 16.93 -0.58
C SER A 83 -4.85 16.24 -1.43
N ARG A 84 -6.02 16.04 -0.86
CA ARG A 84 -7.13 15.39 -1.55
C ARG A 84 -8.47 15.71 -0.88
N GLU A 85 -9.56 15.39 -1.57
CA GLU A 85 -10.91 15.46 -1.04
C GLU A 85 -11.34 14.06 -0.60
N ALA A 86 -11.60 13.87 0.70
CA ALA A 86 -11.88 12.56 1.31
C ALA A 86 -10.81 11.52 0.90
N SER A 87 -11.20 10.33 0.46
CA SER A 87 -10.28 9.29 -0.02
C SER A 87 -10.27 9.18 -1.55
N LEU A 88 -10.67 10.22 -2.27
CA LEU A 88 -10.83 10.19 -3.72
C LEU A 88 -9.48 10.39 -4.43
N ASP A 89 -8.95 9.34 -5.04
CA ASP A 89 -7.68 9.36 -5.74
C ASP A 89 -7.63 10.39 -6.88
N ALA A 90 -8.77 10.60 -7.57
CA ALA A 90 -8.86 11.57 -8.66
C ALA A 90 -8.62 13.02 -8.21
N THR A 91 -8.73 13.30 -6.91
CA THR A 91 -8.54 14.64 -6.35
C THR A 91 -7.15 14.87 -5.79
N ILE A 92 -6.25 13.92 -5.90
CA ILE A 92 -4.89 14.01 -5.35
C ILE A 92 -4.11 15.16 -6.02
N ARG A 93 -3.53 16.02 -5.17
CA ARG A 93 -2.67 17.16 -5.54
C ARG A 93 -1.55 17.30 -4.51
N ASP A 94 -0.58 18.16 -4.79
CA ASP A 94 0.50 18.52 -3.84
C ASP A 94 1.21 17.28 -3.30
N THR A 95 1.65 16.41 -4.22
CA THR A 95 2.21 15.10 -3.89
C THR A 95 3.64 15.19 -3.38
N LYS A 96 3.95 14.37 -2.37
CA LYS A 96 5.32 14.04 -1.96
C LYS A 96 5.48 12.54 -2.06
N PHE A 97 6.52 12.12 -2.78
CA PHE A 97 6.78 10.70 -2.99
C PHE A 97 7.45 10.06 -1.79
N SER A 98 7.19 8.77 -1.61
CA SER A 98 7.95 7.92 -0.70
C SER A 98 9.41 7.85 -1.15
N ASP A 99 10.34 7.64 -0.20
CA ASP A 99 11.77 7.59 -0.50
C ASP A 99 12.17 6.21 -1.04
N PHE A 100 11.95 6.01 -2.35
CA PHE A 100 12.26 4.74 -3.02
C PHE A 100 13.76 4.49 -3.15
N VAL A 101 14.57 5.53 -3.28
CA VAL A 101 16.03 5.38 -3.39
C VAL A 101 16.57 4.72 -2.13
N LYS A 102 16.17 5.25 -0.97
CA LYS A 102 16.56 4.71 0.33
C LYS A 102 16.07 3.27 0.49
N LEU A 103 14.79 3.03 0.17
CA LEU A 103 14.16 1.73 0.34
C LEU A 103 14.82 0.67 -0.55
N LEU A 104 14.98 0.93 -1.84
CA LEU A 104 15.54 -0.02 -2.77
C LEU A 104 17.03 -0.30 -2.50
N SER A 105 17.75 0.69 -1.96
CA SER A 105 19.14 0.51 -1.52
C SER A 105 19.22 -0.41 -0.30
N ALA A 106 18.24 -0.34 0.62
CA ALA A 106 18.19 -1.18 1.81
C ALA A 106 17.71 -2.62 1.51
N TYR A 107 16.94 -2.81 0.45
CA TYR A 107 16.34 -4.11 0.09
C TYR A 107 16.67 -4.46 -1.37
N PRO A 108 17.93 -4.78 -1.69
CA PRO A 108 18.38 -4.97 -3.07
C PRO A 108 17.78 -6.21 -3.76
N GLN A 109 17.20 -7.13 -3.01
CA GLN A 109 16.54 -8.31 -3.57
C GLN A 109 15.15 -8.03 -4.14
N ILE A 110 14.60 -6.82 -3.95
CA ILE A 110 13.36 -6.42 -4.64
C ILE A 110 13.67 -6.36 -6.13
N ASN A 111 12.99 -7.19 -6.91
CA ASN A 111 13.19 -7.29 -8.36
C ASN A 111 11.91 -7.04 -9.17
N ARG A 112 10.78 -6.82 -8.52
CA ARG A 112 9.52 -6.48 -9.15
C ARG A 112 8.77 -5.45 -8.34
N ILE A 113 8.20 -4.46 -9.05
CA ILE A 113 7.32 -3.46 -8.48
C ILE A 113 5.99 -3.54 -9.22
N CYS A 114 4.92 -3.77 -8.46
CA CYS A 114 3.56 -3.85 -9.00
C CYS A 114 2.78 -2.64 -8.56
N LEU A 115 2.25 -1.88 -9.51
CA LEU A 115 1.43 -0.70 -9.22
C LEU A 115 -0.03 -1.13 -9.10
N ASN A 116 -0.59 -0.99 -7.90
CA ASN A 116 -1.95 -1.40 -7.61
C ASN A 116 -2.91 -0.25 -7.91
N GLY A 117 -3.47 -0.26 -9.11
CA GLY A 117 -4.45 0.69 -9.56
C GLY A 117 -3.89 1.85 -10.37
N ARG A 118 -4.76 2.54 -11.07
CA ARG A 118 -4.41 3.62 -12.00
C ARG A 118 -3.77 4.81 -11.30
N ALA A 119 -4.28 5.19 -10.13
CA ALA A 119 -3.75 6.33 -9.40
C ALA A 119 -2.28 6.13 -9.00
N ALA A 120 -1.89 4.90 -8.61
CA ALA A 120 -0.51 4.58 -8.31
C ALA A 120 0.39 4.72 -9.54
N PHE A 121 -0.11 4.33 -10.72
CA PHE A 121 0.61 4.47 -11.99
C PHE A 121 0.74 5.94 -12.40
N ASP A 122 -0.29 6.76 -12.20
CA ASP A 122 -0.34 8.16 -12.63
C ASP A 122 0.38 9.13 -11.69
N CYS A 123 0.77 8.69 -10.49
CA CYS A 123 1.51 9.53 -9.55
C CYS A 123 2.90 9.93 -10.05
#